data_7abc6ea62634407174877a3f2eaae394
#
_entry.id   7abc6ea62634407174877a3f2eaae394
#
_cell.length_a   1.000
_cell.length_b   1.000
_cell.length_c   1.000
_cell.angle_alpha   90.00
_cell.angle_beta   90.00
_cell.angle_gamma   90.00
#
_symmetry.space_group_name_H-M   'P 1'
#
loop_
_entity.id
_entity.type
_entity.pdbx_description
1 polymer ?
#
loop_
_entity_poly.entity_id
_entity_poly.type
_entity_poly.pdbx_seq_one_letter_code
_entity_poly.pdbx_strand_id
1 'polypeptide(L)'
;MRIALLDDDLETAAQLNAILTEAGYDCRSFHKGYALLRMLRSETVDLLLLDWNVPDFSGIEIIEWVNRHCDPKPPILLSTARTAAEDIVTGLNAGADDYLVKPVQPEILLARVKAVLRRSYPTPPSDGIEHYDDYTFDVSREQVSLGSTLIPMTSKEFMLSLLLFRNLHRPLSRGYIFETLWGRNPDLPTRTLDTHISKIRTKLNLRPENGYRLAPVYAYGYRLERLTEKKATPIEAVQ
;
A
#
# COMPACT_ATOMS: atom_id res chain seq x y z
N MET A 1 -8.54 -2.23 2.98
CA MET A 1 -7.11 -2.48 3.25
C MET A 1 -6.85 -3.97 3.17
N ARG A 2 -5.75 -4.35 2.50
CA ARG A 2 -5.36 -5.75 2.29
C ARG A 2 -4.24 -6.14 3.25
N ILE A 3 -4.44 -7.22 4.02
CA ILE A 3 -3.48 -7.73 5.00
C ILE A 3 -2.99 -9.10 4.52
N ALA A 4 -1.67 -9.31 4.52
CA ALA A 4 -1.08 -10.63 4.35
C ALA A 4 -0.63 -11.13 5.73
N LEU A 5 -1.22 -12.25 6.16
CA LEU A 5 -0.94 -12.92 7.42
C LEU A 5 -0.04 -14.14 7.14
N LEU A 6 1.09 -14.22 7.81
CA LEU A 6 1.97 -15.38 7.79
C LEU A 6 2.02 -16.01 9.18
N ASP A 7 1.54 -17.23 9.29
CA ASP A 7 1.61 -18.04 10.51
C ASP A 7 1.54 -19.52 10.10
N ASP A 8 2.47 -20.33 10.56
CA ASP A 8 2.52 -21.76 10.21
C ASP A 8 1.52 -22.60 11.01
N ASP A 9 1.07 -22.09 12.16
CA ASP A 9 -0.03 -22.67 12.93
C ASP A 9 -1.37 -22.35 12.25
N LEU A 10 -2.01 -23.38 11.70
CA LEU A 10 -3.25 -23.24 10.94
C LEU A 10 -4.42 -22.71 11.78
N GLU A 11 -4.47 -23.09 13.06
CA GLU A 11 -5.55 -22.67 13.96
C GLU A 11 -5.38 -21.18 14.32
N THR A 12 -4.19 -20.78 14.72
CA THR A 12 -3.86 -19.38 14.97
C THR A 12 -4.11 -18.51 13.74
N ALA A 13 -3.63 -18.95 12.57
CA ALA A 13 -3.86 -18.24 11.31
C ALA A 13 -5.36 -18.07 11.00
N ALA A 14 -6.16 -19.12 11.19
CA ALA A 14 -7.61 -19.07 10.95
C ALA A 14 -8.31 -18.11 11.90
N GLN A 15 -7.95 -18.14 13.20
CA GLN A 15 -8.51 -17.23 14.21
C GLN A 15 -8.18 -15.76 13.90
N LEU A 16 -6.91 -15.44 13.64
CA LEU A 16 -6.49 -14.07 13.31
C LEU A 16 -7.13 -13.58 12.01
N ASN A 17 -7.22 -14.44 11.00
CA ASN A 17 -7.89 -14.12 9.73
C ASN A 17 -9.37 -13.79 9.95
N ALA A 18 -10.08 -14.60 10.73
CA ALA A 18 -11.50 -14.37 11.03
C ALA A 18 -11.72 -13.01 11.72
N ILE A 19 -10.92 -12.68 12.75
CA ILE A 19 -10.97 -11.40 13.46
C ILE A 19 -10.74 -10.22 12.50
N LEU A 20 -9.73 -10.32 11.64
CA LEU A 20 -9.39 -9.25 10.68
C LEU A 20 -10.47 -9.09 9.62
N THR A 21 -11.03 -10.20 9.12
CA THR A 21 -12.08 -10.20 8.10
C THR A 21 -13.39 -9.63 8.67
N GLU A 22 -13.77 -9.99 9.89
CA GLU A 22 -14.93 -9.43 10.58
C GLU A 22 -14.80 -7.92 10.82
N ALA A 23 -13.57 -7.45 11.06
CA ALA A 23 -13.27 -6.02 11.16
C ALA A 23 -13.22 -5.29 9.81
N GLY A 24 -13.51 -5.95 8.69
CA GLY A 24 -13.61 -5.37 7.34
C GLY A 24 -12.29 -5.31 6.57
N TYR A 25 -11.25 -6.00 7.00
CA TYR A 25 -10.00 -6.12 6.24
C TYR A 25 -10.07 -7.27 5.24
N ASP A 26 -9.40 -7.09 4.10
CA ASP A 26 -9.15 -8.19 3.15
C ASP A 26 -7.91 -8.95 3.60
N CYS A 27 -8.11 -10.04 4.36
CA CYS A 27 -7.02 -10.81 4.95
C CYS A 27 -6.75 -12.10 4.16
N ARG A 28 -5.48 -12.30 3.77
CA ARG A 28 -5.01 -13.51 3.10
C ARG A 28 -3.93 -14.20 3.92
N SER A 29 -4.17 -15.45 4.29
CA SER A 29 -3.25 -16.25 5.11
C SER A 29 -2.26 -17.03 4.26
N PHE A 30 -1.03 -17.12 4.78
CA PHE A 30 0.09 -17.91 4.28
C PHE A 30 0.66 -18.73 5.42
N HIS A 31 1.08 -19.96 5.14
CA HIS A 31 1.65 -20.88 6.13
C HIS A 31 3.13 -21.20 5.85
N LYS A 32 3.68 -20.55 4.81
CA LYS A 32 5.09 -20.65 4.41
C LYS A 32 5.58 -19.30 3.93
N GLY A 33 6.77 -18.91 4.38
CA GLY A 33 7.41 -17.66 3.98
C GLY A 33 7.62 -17.57 2.48
N TYR A 34 8.04 -18.67 1.82
CA TYR A 34 8.19 -18.71 0.36
C TYR A 34 6.91 -18.32 -0.38
N ALA A 35 5.74 -18.80 0.08
CA ALA A 35 4.46 -18.47 -0.56
C ALA A 35 4.11 -16.98 -0.42
N LEU A 36 4.36 -16.41 0.76
CA LEU A 36 4.22 -14.97 1.00
C LEU A 36 5.16 -14.16 0.10
N LEU A 37 6.45 -14.48 0.09
CA LEU A 37 7.45 -13.76 -0.71
C LEU A 37 7.14 -13.82 -2.21
N ARG A 38 6.64 -14.97 -2.69
CA ARG A 38 6.19 -15.12 -4.08
C ARG A 38 5.02 -14.18 -4.40
N MET A 39 4.05 -14.07 -3.49
CA MET A 39 2.90 -13.19 -3.64
C MET A 39 3.34 -11.71 -3.66
N LEU A 40 4.23 -11.29 -2.76
CA LEU A 40 4.71 -9.91 -2.67
C LEU A 40 5.41 -9.40 -3.93
N ARG A 41 5.95 -10.31 -4.77
CA ARG A 41 6.54 -9.95 -6.07
C ARG A 41 5.53 -9.48 -7.11
N SER A 42 4.26 -9.78 -6.93
CA SER A 42 3.21 -9.48 -7.93
C SER A 42 1.98 -8.78 -7.37
N GLU A 43 1.85 -8.70 -6.04
CA GLU A 43 0.66 -8.17 -5.39
C GLU A 43 0.98 -7.13 -4.34
N THR A 44 0.13 -6.09 -4.27
CA THR A 44 0.22 -5.04 -3.24
C THR A 44 -0.55 -5.46 -2.00
N VAL A 45 0.05 -5.25 -0.82
CA VAL A 45 -0.58 -5.41 0.50
C VAL A 45 -0.38 -4.16 1.34
N ASP A 46 -1.35 -3.86 2.19
CA ASP A 46 -1.32 -2.66 3.04
C ASP A 46 -0.69 -2.92 4.40
N LEU A 47 -0.60 -4.19 4.83
CA LEU A 47 0.04 -4.60 6.07
C LEU A 47 0.54 -6.04 5.95
N LEU A 48 1.70 -6.31 6.52
CA LEU A 48 2.18 -7.66 6.80
C LEU A 48 1.99 -7.95 8.29
N LEU A 49 1.27 -9.04 8.61
CA LEU A 49 1.23 -9.63 9.94
C LEU A 49 2.03 -10.93 9.90
N LEU A 50 3.21 -10.92 10.52
CA LEU A 50 4.20 -11.99 10.39
C LEU A 50 4.38 -12.73 11.72
N ASP A 51 4.31 -14.06 11.71
CA ASP A 51 4.89 -14.83 12.81
C ASP A 51 6.42 -14.73 12.76
N TRP A 52 7.01 -14.70 13.94
CA TRP A 52 8.46 -14.75 14.10
C TRP A 52 9.04 -16.09 13.65
N ASN A 53 8.41 -17.20 14.04
CA ASN A 53 8.90 -18.53 13.78
C ASN A 53 8.08 -19.21 12.70
N VAL A 54 8.60 -19.25 11.48
CA VAL A 54 8.03 -20.03 10.38
C VAL A 54 9.08 -21.03 9.87
N PRO A 55 8.71 -22.26 9.54
CA PRO A 55 9.67 -23.35 9.31
C PRO A 55 10.68 -23.11 8.19
N ASP A 56 10.29 -22.38 7.14
CA ASP A 56 11.13 -22.14 5.95
C ASP A 56 11.86 -20.79 5.97
N PHE A 57 11.35 -19.81 6.71
CA PHE A 57 11.94 -18.47 6.91
C PHE A 57 11.59 -17.96 8.29
N SER A 58 12.53 -17.37 9.01
CA SER A 58 12.20 -16.57 10.19
C SER A 58 11.50 -15.27 9.80
N GLY A 59 10.66 -14.73 10.70
CA GLY A 59 10.04 -13.42 10.48
C GLY A 59 11.07 -12.33 10.20
N ILE A 60 12.25 -12.40 10.82
CA ILE A 60 13.35 -11.46 10.58
C ILE A 60 13.88 -11.55 9.15
N GLU A 61 14.13 -12.76 8.62
CA GLU A 61 14.57 -12.93 7.24
C GLU A 61 13.54 -12.39 6.23
N ILE A 62 12.25 -12.54 6.53
CA ILE A 62 11.19 -11.95 5.72
C ILE A 62 11.22 -10.42 5.79
N ILE A 63 11.38 -9.83 6.97
CA ILE A 63 11.54 -8.38 7.15
C ILE A 63 12.72 -7.85 6.36
N GLU A 64 13.87 -8.51 6.43
CA GLU A 64 15.06 -8.14 5.67
C GLU A 64 14.84 -8.25 4.17
N TRP A 65 14.13 -9.27 3.71
CA TRP A 65 13.78 -9.40 2.30
C TRP A 65 12.87 -8.25 1.85
N VAL A 66 11.84 -7.92 2.63
CA VAL A 66 10.91 -6.81 2.35
C VAL A 66 11.66 -5.48 2.30
N ASN A 67 12.56 -5.22 3.26
CA ASN A 67 13.37 -4.01 3.28
C ASN A 67 14.25 -3.85 2.02
N ARG A 68 14.72 -4.96 1.42
CA ARG A 68 15.57 -4.94 0.23
C ARG A 68 14.79 -4.86 -1.08
N HIS A 69 13.55 -5.36 -1.13
CA HIS A 69 12.85 -5.57 -2.39
C HIS A 69 11.55 -4.77 -2.54
N CYS A 70 11.04 -4.16 -1.47
CA CYS A 70 9.82 -3.36 -1.50
C CYS A 70 10.15 -1.89 -1.22
N ASP A 71 9.85 -1.00 -2.17
CA ASP A 71 10.03 0.44 -2.01
C ASP A 71 8.80 1.18 -2.60
N PRO A 72 8.02 1.86 -1.72
CA PRO A 72 8.06 1.82 -0.26
C PRO A 72 7.61 0.43 0.28
N LYS A 73 8.20 0.05 1.41
CA LYS A 73 7.83 -1.19 2.08
C LYS A 73 6.43 -1.07 2.72
N PRO A 74 5.62 -2.14 2.70
CA PRO A 74 4.41 -2.19 3.51
C PRO A 74 4.78 -2.21 5.00
N PRO A 75 3.95 -1.63 5.89
CA PRO A 75 4.17 -1.73 7.33
C PRO A 75 4.07 -3.18 7.80
N ILE A 76 4.84 -3.51 8.83
CA ILE A 76 5.02 -4.86 9.36
C ILE A 76 4.65 -4.91 10.83
N LEU A 77 3.69 -5.76 11.17
CA LEU A 77 3.33 -6.12 12.53
C LEU A 77 3.84 -7.54 12.81
N LEU A 78 4.78 -7.67 13.75
CA LEU A 78 5.38 -8.96 14.08
C LEU A 78 4.61 -9.63 15.21
N SER A 79 4.19 -10.89 15.02
CA SER A 79 3.52 -11.71 16.04
C SER A 79 4.48 -12.74 16.59
N THR A 80 4.56 -12.90 17.93
CA THR A 80 5.56 -13.77 18.53
C THR A 80 5.17 -14.26 19.92
N ALA A 81 5.57 -15.49 20.26
CA ALA A 81 5.52 -15.99 21.62
C ALA A 81 6.70 -15.49 22.49
N ARG A 82 7.69 -14.81 21.89
CA ARG A 82 8.87 -14.29 22.57
C ARG A 82 8.51 -13.01 23.30
N THR A 83 8.80 -12.97 24.60
CA THR A 83 8.48 -11.84 25.49
C THR A 83 9.73 -11.15 26.05
N ALA A 84 10.92 -11.68 25.78
CA ALA A 84 12.16 -11.07 26.23
C ALA A 84 12.37 -9.71 25.56
N ALA A 85 12.82 -8.72 26.33
CA ALA A 85 13.06 -7.37 25.81
C ALA A 85 14.04 -7.36 24.63
N GLU A 86 15.05 -8.24 24.66
CA GLU A 86 16.05 -8.39 23.61
C GLU A 86 15.43 -8.85 22.27
N ASP A 87 14.48 -9.79 22.32
CA ASP A 87 13.76 -10.25 21.12
C ASP A 87 12.91 -9.12 20.51
N ILE A 88 12.18 -8.39 21.36
CA ILE A 88 11.37 -7.25 20.94
C ILE A 88 12.24 -6.19 20.24
N VAL A 89 13.37 -5.83 20.86
CA VAL A 89 14.33 -4.87 20.31
C VAL A 89 14.89 -5.38 18.97
N THR A 90 15.19 -6.67 18.88
CA THR A 90 15.68 -7.29 17.63
C THR A 90 14.65 -7.18 16.51
N GLY A 91 13.38 -7.49 16.77
CA GLY A 91 12.32 -7.39 15.76
C GLY A 91 12.10 -5.95 15.26
N LEU A 92 12.06 -4.98 16.18
CA LEU A 92 11.90 -3.57 15.83
C LEU A 92 13.11 -3.02 15.06
N ASN A 93 14.33 -3.36 15.48
CA ASN A 93 15.55 -2.96 14.78
C ASN A 93 15.67 -3.60 13.38
N ALA A 94 15.14 -4.79 13.19
CA ALA A 94 15.07 -5.41 11.86
C ALA A 94 14.13 -4.66 10.91
N GLY A 95 13.20 -3.85 11.44
CA GLY A 95 12.31 -3.01 10.67
C GLY A 95 10.81 -3.33 10.81
N ALA A 96 10.41 -4.07 11.85
CA ALA A 96 9.00 -4.17 12.21
C ALA A 96 8.48 -2.82 12.74
N ASP A 97 7.27 -2.44 12.39
CA ASP A 97 6.64 -1.18 12.83
C ASP A 97 5.98 -1.30 14.21
N ASP A 98 5.61 -2.51 14.59
CA ASP A 98 5.10 -2.85 15.93
C ASP A 98 5.15 -4.39 16.10
N TYR A 99 4.83 -4.87 17.31
CA TYR A 99 4.78 -6.30 17.59
C TYR A 99 3.58 -6.69 18.46
N LEU A 100 3.22 -7.97 18.41
CA LEU A 100 2.15 -8.61 19.20
C LEU A 100 2.72 -9.82 19.93
N VAL A 101 2.38 -9.95 21.20
CA VAL A 101 2.73 -11.13 22.00
C VAL A 101 1.60 -12.14 21.93
N LYS A 102 1.91 -13.39 21.58
CA LYS A 102 0.96 -14.52 21.59
C LYS A 102 0.73 -15.00 23.05
N PRO A 103 -0.50 -15.38 23.45
CA PRO A 103 -1.72 -15.43 22.65
C PRO A 103 -2.28 -14.04 22.37
N VAL A 104 -2.70 -13.79 21.12
CA VAL A 104 -3.13 -12.48 20.65
C VAL A 104 -4.60 -12.26 21.00
N GLN A 105 -4.89 -11.23 21.79
CA GLN A 105 -6.26 -10.82 22.09
C GLN A 105 -6.84 -10.01 20.91
N PRO A 106 -8.10 -10.27 20.51
CA PRO A 106 -8.74 -9.60 19.37
C PRO A 106 -8.69 -8.08 19.42
N GLU A 107 -8.97 -7.49 20.58
CA GLU A 107 -9.00 -6.04 20.78
C GLU A 107 -7.61 -5.43 20.60
N ILE A 108 -6.57 -6.12 21.11
CA ILE A 108 -5.18 -5.68 20.99
C ILE A 108 -4.73 -5.77 19.53
N LEU A 109 -5.04 -6.87 18.83
CA LEU A 109 -4.76 -7.03 17.41
C LEU A 109 -5.34 -5.87 16.61
N LEU A 110 -6.64 -5.63 16.75
CA LEU A 110 -7.33 -4.58 15.98
C LEU A 110 -6.82 -3.18 16.31
N ALA A 111 -6.52 -2.91 17.58
CA ALA A 111 -5.96 -1.63 18.00
C ALA A 111 -4.58 -1.37 17.38
N ARG A 112 -3.68 -2.36 17.36
CA ARG A 112 -2.34 -2.24 16.78
C ARG A 112 -2.39 -2.17 15.26
N VAL A 113 -3.19 -3.01 14.60
CA VAL A 113 -3.42 -2.92 13.14
C VAL A 113 -3.90 -1.53 12.74
N LYS A 114 -4.92 -0.99 13.43
CA LYS A 114 -5.41 0.39 13.18
C LYS A 114 -4.32 1.44 13.43
N ALA A 115 -3.53 1.31 14.48
CA ALA A 115 -2.47 2.26 14.81
C ALA A 115 -1.36 2.27 13.76
N VAL A 116 -0.92 1.08 13.32
CA VAL A 116 0.11 0.91 12.28
C VAL A 116 -0.40 1.47 10.94
N LEU A 117 -1.59 1.06 10.50
CA LEU A 117 -2.17 1.55 9.25
C LEU A 117 -2.38 3.08 9.25
N ARG A 118 -2.84 3.67 10.35
CA ARG A 118 -3.01 5.13 10.47
C ARG A 118 -1.70 5.89 10.33
N ARG A 119 -0.59 5.36 10.85
CA ARG A 119 0.74 5.96 10.71
C ARG A 119 1.27 5.88 9.29
N SER A 120 1.03 4.75 8.62
CA SER A 120 1.54 4.49 7.27
C SER A 120 0.67 5.09 6.18
N TYR A 121 -0.63 5.20 6.42
CA TYR A 121 -1.62 5.72 5.47
C TYR A 121 -2.46 6.79 6.16
N PRO A 122 -2.05 8.05 6.10
CA PRO A 122 -2.78 9.16 6.73
C PRO A 122 -4.26 9.18 6.33
N THR A 123 -5.12 9.42 7.30
CA THR A 123 -6.56 9.58 7.03
C THR A 123 -6.79 10.84 6.22
N PRO A 124 -7.62 10.80 5.16
CA PRO A 124 -7.99 11.98 4.41
C PRO A 124 -8.59 13.07 5.32
N PRO A 125 -8.48 14.35 4.94
CA PRO A 125 -9.08 15.46 5.66
C PRO A 125 -10.58 15.26 5.87
N SER A 126 -11.11 15.74 6.99
CA SER A 126 -12.53 15.56 7.38
C SER A 126 -13.51 16.34 6.51
N ASP A 127 -13.05 17.38 5.80
CA ASP A 127 -13.82 18.18 4.85
C ASP A 127 -13.97 17.51 3.48
N GLY A 128 -13.30 16.38 3.27
CA GLY A 128 -13.34 15.64 2.01
C GLY A 128 -12.60 16.31 0.86
N ILE A 129 -11.78 17.34 1.13
CA ILE A 129 -10.96 18.02 0.14
C ILE A 129 -9.49 17.60 0.31
N GLU A 130 -8.90 17.04 -0.73
CA GLU A 130 -7.50 16.62 -0.72
C GLU A 130 -6.68 17.42 -1.72
N HIS A 131 -5.53 17.92 -1.28
CA HIS A 131 -4.63 18.75 -2.09
C HIS A 131 -3.32 18.00 -2.38
N TYR A 132 -2.93 18.00 -3.66
CA TYR A 132 -1.65 17.46 -4.14
C TYR A 132 -1.04 18.47 -5.11
N ASP A 133 -0.18 19.35 -4.63
CA ASP A 133 0.33 20.53 -5.37
C ASP A 133 -0.84 21.36 -5.95
N ASP A 134 -0.90 21.48 -7.29
CA ASP A 134 -1.96 22.22 -7.98
C ASP A 134 -3.27 21.39 -8.17
N TYR A 135 -3.26 20.09 -7.80
CA TYR A 135 -4.46 19.27 -7.88
C TYR A 135 -5.28 19.36 -6.60
N THR A 136 -6.58 19.56 -6.77
CA THR A 136 -7.56 19.55 -5.66
C THR A 136 -8.64 18.50 -5.98
N PHE A 137 -8.79 17.53 -5.09
CA PHE A 137 -9.81 16.49 -5.15
C PHE A 137 -10.93 16.79 -4.17
N ASP A 138 -12.14 17.03 -4.65
CA ASP A 138 -13.37 17.06 -3.84
C ASP A 138 -13.98 15.65 -3.87
N VAL A 139 -13.75 14.90 -2.78
CA VAL A 139 -14.18 13.51 -2.68
C VAL A 139 -15.69 13.38 -2.60
N SER A 140 -16.35 14.39 -2.00
CA SER A 140 -17.80 14.38 -1.82
C SER A 140 -18.55 14.57 -3.13
N ARG A 141 -17.97 15.35 -4.06
CA ARG A 141 -18.53 15.63 -5.38
C ARG A 141 -17.96 14.77 -6.51
N GLU A 142 -16.97 13.95 -6.20
CA GLU A 142 -16.17 13.20 -7.19
C GLU A 142 -15.58 14.13 -8.28
N GLN A 143 -15.04 15.28 -7.88
CA GLN A 143 -14.48 16.29 -8.77
C GLN A 143 -12.98 16.49 -8.52
N VAL A 144 -12.24 16.73 -9.58
CA VAL A 144 -10.83 17.11 -9.51
C VAL A 144 -10.60 18.37 -10.35
N SER A 145 -9.81 19.28 -9.80
CA SER A 145 -9.34 20.47 -10.51
C SER A 145 -7.81 20.56 -10.54
N LEU A 146 -7.29 21.23 -11.55
CA LEU A 146 -5.89 21.63 -11.66
C LEU A 146 -5.85 23.17 -11.60
N GLY A 147 -5.32 23.72 -10.52
CA GLY A 147 -5.52 25.11 -10.17
C GLY A 147 -7.01 25.44 -10.06
N SER A 148 -7.49 26.41 -10.84
CA SER A 148 -8.90 26.81 -10.91
C SER A 148 -9.72 26.04 -11.97
N THR A 149 -9.09 25.17 -12.75
CA THR A 149 -9.75 24.50 -13.89
C THR A 149 -10.27 23.13 -13.48
N LEU A 150 -11.61 22.96 -13.55
CA LEU A 150 -12.25 21.65 -13.33
C LEU A 150 -11.93 20.71 -14.49
N ILE A 151 -11.52 19.48 -14.14
CA ILE A 151 -11.21 18.43 -15.11
C ILE A 151 -12.38 17.43 -15.19
N PRO A 152 -13.06 17.30 -16.34
CA PRO A 152 -14.19 16.39 -16.47
C PRO A 152 -13.74 14.93 -16.42
N MET A 153 -14.26 14.18 -15.44
CA MET A 153 -13.98 12.77 -15.25
C MET A 153 -15.25 11.95 -15.02
N THR A 154 -15.17 10.68 -15.38
CA THR A 154 -16.16 9.71 -14.91
C THR A 154 -15.83 9.30 -13.48
N SER A 155 -16.81 8.78 -12.72
CA SER A 155 -16.61 8.29 -11.35
C SER A 155 -15.43 7.30 -11.24
N LYS A 156 -15.29 6.38 -12.21
CA LYS A 156 -14.17 5.42 -12.23
C LYS A 156 -12.81 6.06 -12.52
N GLU A 157 -12.77 7.06 -13.38
CA GLU A 157 -11.54 7.83 -13.63
C GLU A 157 -11.15 8.65 -12.38
N PHE A 158 -12.13 9.27 -11.71
CA PHE A 158 -11.92 9.99 -10.47
C PHE A 158 -11.38 9.07 -9.36
N MET A 159 -12.05 7.95 -9.10
CA MET A 159 -11.64 6.99 -8.07
C MET A 159 -10.24 6.42 -8.33
N LEU A 160 -9.91 6.11 -9.59
CA LEU A 160 -8.57 5.63 -9.96
C LEU A 160 -7.52 6.71 -9.74
N SER A 161 -7.81 7.95 -10.13
CA SER A 161 -6.90 9.08 -9.92
C SER A 161 -6.63 9.30 -8.43
N LEU A 162 -7.69 9.37 -7.63
CA LEU A 162 -7.59 9.54 -6.18
C LEU A 162 -6.80 8.40 -5.51
N LEU A 163 -7.05 7.15 -5.94
CA LEU A 163 -6.29 5.98 -5.45
C LEU A 163 -4.80 6.13 -5.72
N LEU A 164 -4.41 6.57 -6.91
CA LEU A 164 -3.02 6.78 -7.28
C LEU A 164 -2.38 7.93 -6.51
N PHE A 165 -3.07 9.06 -6.35
CA PHE A 165 -2.57 10.20 -5.59
C PHE A 165 -2.41 9.90 -4.10
N ARG A 166 -3.32 9.15 -3.49
CA ARG A 166 -3.19 8.66 -2.10
C ARG A 166 -2.04 7.68 -1.89
N ASN A 167 -1.52 7.10 -2.98
CA ASN A 167 -0.42 6.13 -2.98
C ASN A 167 0.78 6.61 -3.81
N LEU A 168 1.14 7.90 -3.67
CA LEU A 168 2.32 8.45 -4.34
C LEU A 168 3.58 7.63 -4.04
N HIS A 169 4.39 7.40 -5.07
CA HIS A 169 5.63 6.59 -5.06
C HIS A 169 5.43 5.09 -4.81
N ARG A 170 4.24 4.65 -4.38
CA ARG A 170 3.94 3.25 -4.10
C ARG A 170 3.49 2.53 -5.38
N PRO A 171 4.14 1.43 -5.77
CA PRO A 171 3.66 0.60 -6.86
C PRO A 171 2.38 -0.13 -6.42
N LEU A 172 1.33 0.03 -7.22
CA LEU A 172 0.06 -0.66 -7.03
C LEU A 172 -0.08 -1.78 -8.06
N SER A 173 -0.30 -3.01 -7.60
CA SER A 173 -0.49 -4.14 -8.49
C SER A 173 -1.82 -4.01 -9.26
N ARG A 174 -1.88 -4.61 -10.47
CA ARG A 174 -3.11 -4.60 -11.29
C ARG A 174 -4.29 -5.19 -10.53
N GLY A 175 -4.08 -6.29 -9.81
CA GLY A 175 -5.10 -6.92 -8.97
C GLY A 175 -5.58 -6.00 -7.85
N TYR A 176 -4.67 -5.32 -7.15
CA TYR A 176 -5.03 -4.37 -6.10
C TYR A 176 -5.89 -3.22 -6.63
N ILE A 177 -5.47 -2.57 -7.71
CA ILE A 177 -6.22 -1.46 -8.34
C ILE A 177 -7.60 -1.96 -8.78
N PHE A 178 -7.63 -3.12 -9.45
CA PHE A 178 -8.85 -3.67 -10.01
C PHE A 178 -9.88 -4.00 -8.93
N GLU A 179 -9.48 -4.76 -7.91
CA GLU A 179 -10.38 -5.13 -6.82
C GLU A 179 -10.85 -3.93 -6.00
N THR A 180 -9.98 -2.93 -5.80
CA THR A 180 -10.35 -1.69 -5.09
C THR A 180 -11.43 -0.91 -5.82
N LEU A 181 -11.39 -0.86 -7.16
CA LEU A 181 -12.28 0.00 -7.95
C LEU A 181 -13.52 -0.74 -8.50
N TRP A 182 -13.39 -2.01 -8.83
CA TRP A 182 -14.45 -2.80 -9.46
C TRP A 182 -14.93 -3.98 -8.61
N GLY A 183 -14.29 -4.22 -7.46
CA GLY A 183 -14.58 -5.39 -6.63
C GLY A 183 -13.98 -6.68 -7.20
N ARG A 184 -14.26 -7.79 -6.54
CA ARG A 184 -13.84 -9.13 -6.98
C ARG A 184 -14.79 -9.67 -8.05
N ASN A 185 -14.73 -9.11 -9.25
CA ASN A 185 -15.51 -9.61 -10.39
C ASN A 185 -14.57 -10.24 -11.43
N PRO A 186 -14.60 -11.58 -11.60
CA PRO A 186 -13.70 -12.29 -12.51
C PRO A 186 -13.98 -12.02 -13.99
N ASP A 187 -15.16 -11.53 -14.34
CA ASP A 187 -15.61 -11.38 -15.73
C ASP A 187 -15.17 -10.08 -16.41
N LEU A 188 -14.57 -9.14 -15.64
CA LEU A 188 -14.15 -7.87 -16.22
C LEU A 188 -12.77 -7.97 -16.87
N PRO A 189 -12.62 -7.54 -18.15
CA PRO A 189 -11.35 -7.62 -18.86
C PRO A 189 -10.28 -6.73 -18.21
N THR A 190 -9.10 -7.28 -17.95
CA THR A 190 -7.95 -6.53 -17.38
C THR A 190 -7.50 -5.36 -18.25
N ARG A 191 -7.82 -5.36 -19.55
CA ARG A 191 -7.59 -4.26 -20.50
C ARG A 191 -8.35 -2.97 -20.13
N THR A 192 -9.45 -3.09 -19.36
CA THR A 192 -10.20 -1.94 -18.87
C THR A 192 -9.33 -1.00 -18.04
N LEU A 193 -8.44 -1.55 -17.20
CA LEU A 193 -7.51 -0.74 -16.40
C LEU A 193 -6.58 0.10 -17.27
N ASP A 194 -5.97 -0.49 -18.31
CA ASP A 194 -4.99 0.21 -19.16
C ASP A 194 -5.66 1.38 -19.90
N THR A 195 -6.91 1.20 -20.32
CA THR A 195 -7.70 2.27 -20.93
C THR A 195 -7.94 3.43 -19.97
N HIS A 196 -8.29 3.14 -18.70
CA HIS A 196 -8.49 4.18 -17.69
C HIS A 196 -7.17 4.87 -17.34
N ILE A 197 -6.08 4.13 -17.18
CA ILE A 197 -4.73 4.68 -16.95
C ILE A 197 -4.33 5.65 -18.07
N SER A 198 -4.54 5.27 -19.33
CA SER A 198 -4.26 6.16 -20.48
C SER A 198 -5.08 7.44 -20.43
N LYS A 199 -6.39 7.31 -20.15
CA LYS A 199 -7.28 8.48 -20.04
C LYS A 199 -6.89 9.43 -18.94
N ILE A 200 -6.66 8.94 -17.72
CA ILE A 200 -6.27 9.81 -16.60
C ILE A 200 -4.90 10.44 -16.79
N ARG A 201 -3.94 9.71 -17.40
CA ARG A 201 -2.63 10.29 -17.74
C ARG A 201 -2.78 11.52 -18.64
N THR A 202 -3.67 11.45 -19.63
CA THR A 202 -3.94 12.58 -20.53
C THR A 202 -4.73 13.67 -19.86
N LYS A 203 -5.83 13.36 -19.18
CA LYS A 203 -6.72 14.35 -18.55
C LYS A 203 -6.05 15.13 -17.45
N LEU A 204 -5.28 14.47 -16.58
CA LEU A 204 -4.53 15.09 -15.50
C LEU A 204 -3.13 15.54 -15.91
N ASN A 205 -2.77 15.35 -17.18
CA ASN A 205 -1.46 15.75 -17.69
C ASN A 205 -0.28 15.21 -16.83
N LEU A 206 -0.36 13.92 -16.46
CA LEU A 206 0.63 13.27 -15.57
C LEU A 206 1.89 12.90 -16.33
N ARG A 207 2.69 13.92 -16.63
CA ARG A 207 3.95 13.85 -17.38
C ARG A 207 5.10 14.49 -16.59
N PRO A 208 6.35 14.06 -16.81
CA PRO A 208 7.51 14.57 -16.07
C PRO A 208 7.65 16.09 -16.09
N GLU A 209 7.33 16.74 -17.21
CA GLU A 209 7.37 18.19 -17.35
C GLU A 209 6.37 18.95 -16.45
N ASN A 210 5.36 18.25 -15.93
CA ASN A 210 4.35 18.78 -15.03
C ASN A 210 4.54 18.30 -13.58
N GLY A 211 5.71 17.79 -13.24
CA GLY A 211 6.05 17.37 -11.88
C GLY A 211 5.51 16.00 -11.47
N TYR A 212 4.83 15.27 -12.37
CA TYR A 212 4.29 13.94 -12.08
C TYR A 212 4.62 12.94 -13.19
N ARG A 213 4.79 11.67 -12.82
CA ARG A 213 4.96 10.58 -13.78
C ARG A 213 4.09 9.38 -13.39
N LEU A 214 3.10 9.05 -14.21
CA LEU A 214 2.35 7.80 -14.07
C LEU A 214 3.02 6.73 -14.95
N ALA A 215 3.81 5.86 -14.32
CA ALA A 215 4.63 4.85 -14.98
C ALA A 215 4.08 3.43 -14.80
N PRO A 216 4.20 2.56 -15.82
CA PRO A 216 4.01 1.14 -15.61
C PRO A 216 5.18 0.57 -14.80
N VAL A 217 4.87 -0.38 -13.91
CA VAL A 217 5.86 -1.22 -13.22
C VAL A 217 5.78 -2.61 -13.84
N TYR A 218 6.87 -3.04 -14.48
CA TYR A 218 6.90 -4.28 -15.26
C TYR A 218 6.39 -5.48 -14.46
N ALA A 219 5.50 -6.27 -15.08
CA ALA A 219 4.85 -7.45 -14.53
C ALA A 219 4.10 -7.23 -13.18
N TYR A 220 3.93 -5.98 -12.73
CA TYR A 220 3.32 -5.64 -11.45
C TYR A 220 2.04 -4.78 -11.63
N GLY A 221 2.18 -3.56 -12.13
CA GLY A 221 1.04 -2.65 -12.27
C GLY A 221 1.47 -1.22 -12.61
N TYR A 222 1.09 -0.26 -11.77
CA TYR A 222 1.32 1.16 -12.03
C TYR A 222 1.80 1.89 -10.77
N ARG A 223 2.61 2.93 -10.98
CA ARG A 223 3.07 3.84 -9.93
C ARG A 223 2.92 5.28 -10.38
N LEU A 224 2.32 6.11 -9.53
CA LEU A 224 2.32 7.56 -9.68
C LEU A 224 3.46 8.12 -8.85
N GLU A 225 4.36 8.84 -9.49
CA GLU A 225 5.50 9.48 -8.86
C GLU A 225 5.34 10.99 -8.93
N ARG A 226 5.58 11.66 -7.81
CA ARG A 226 5.81 13.10 -7.76
C ARG A 226 7.29 13.34 -8.00
N LEU A 227 7.63 14.13 -9.01
CA LEU A 227 8.99 14.45 -9.35
C LEU A 227 9.35 15.78 -8.68
N THR A 228 10.26 15.75 -7.73
CA THR A 228 10.83 16.97 -7.16
C THR A 228 11.63 17.66 -8.26
N GLU A 229 11.38 18.94 -8.54
CA GLU A 229 12.27 19.72 -9.41
C GLU A 229 13.69 19.63 -8.87
N LYS A 230 14.62 19.10 -9.67
CA LYS A 230 16.04 19.42 -9.48
C LYS A 230 16.12 20.94 -9.62
N LYS A 231 16.35 21.66 -8.51
CA LYS A 231 16.77 23.05 -8.57
C LYS A 231 17.86 23.12 -9.63
N ALA A 232 17.56 23.76 -10.74
CA ALA A 232 18.58 24.08 -11.74
C ALA A 232 19.68 24.85 -11.00
N THR A 233 20.85 24.27 -10.89
CA THR A 233 22.05 24.98 -10.42
C THR A 233 22.22 26.16 -11.37
N PRO A 234 22.27 27.41 -10.90
CA PRO A 234 22.57 28.54 -11.78
C PRO A 234 23.92 28.27 -12.39
N ILE A 235 24.00 28.25 -13.72
CA ILE A 235 25.25 28.28 -14.45
C ILE A 235 25.86 29.64 -14.11
N GLU A 236 26.86 29.66 -13.21
CA GLU A 236 27.68 30.84 -13.02
C GLU A 236 28.28 31.22 -14.39
N ALA A 237 27.86 32.36 -14.90
CA ALA A 237 28.45 33.00 -16.04
C ALA A 237 29.89 33.36 -15.66
N VAL A 238 30.86 32.62 -16.17
CA VAL A 238 32.27 33.00 -16.16
C VAL A 238 32.39 34.16 -17.11
N GLN A 239 32.70 35.33 -16.54
CA GLN A 239 33.25 36.48 -17.27
C GLN A 239 34.73 36.27 -17.58
#